data_1f6e1cc359f46992c9eef47a36b5503e
#
_entry.id   1f6e1cc359f46992c9eef47a36b5503e
#
_cell.length_a   1.000
_cell.length_b   1.000
_cell.length_c   1.000
_cell.angle_alpha   90.00
_cell.angle_beta   90.00
_cell.angle_gamma   90.00
#
_symmetry.space_group_name_H-M   'P 1'
#
loop_
_entity.id
_entity.type
_entity.pdbx_description
1 polymer ?
#
loop_
_entity_poly.entity_id
_entity_poly.type
_entity_poly.pdbx_seq_one_letter_code
_entity_poly.pdbx_strand_id
1 'polypeptide(L)'
;MKRQFYRRRLLALSTAVLLGLSSLFPSIAGATEITAEEPAVTDTVDPAASTDTSNPASADTVETADGETTEETTEPERLEPDAYFEPIQSNDTADWPQGPAVWAESAVVMDLDSGAFLYSKNMDDTKYPASITKILTTLIAIEHSRPSEKVTFSENAVYGIEQGSSNIGIRLGENLTMEDCLYGMMLESANEVCVAVAEHISGSVDAFVELMNQKAASLGCTNTHFTNPNGLPDENHYTTAHDMALIAQAAYNNATFRKVCQTTTYCIGTTNKCGEKRWLSNHHKMLPDRDYTYEGCTGGKTGFTQAALNTLVTYAERNGRRLVCVSLRTNGRQIYTDTASLLDYGFNNFQNYSIFNRKTWADAKMLYPSLYFGQPETVANLRPTCTVTLPVGMDLSSVETTCNPGDGTLCRSYTYNQYPVGCESIPDTAIQALLHSEPTNICKKSGSAAASDLGNSAKETASGIFQKILAFVAPVGTVITSFVTSVFTVVHWYYFVLGVALFLIIIM
;
A
#
# COMPACT_ATOMS: atom_id res chain seq x y z
N MET A 1 17.25 20.33 -52.32
CA MET A 1 15.90 20.97 -52.31
C MET A 1 14.73 19.97 -52.33
N LYS A 2 14.81 18.82 -53.06
CA LYS A 2 13.66 17.88 -53.14
C LYS A 2 13.30 17.13 -51.81
N ARG A 3 14.27 16.86 -50.94
CA ARG A 3 14.00 16.17 -49.65
C ARG A 3 13.30 17.01 -48.57
N GLN A 4 13.43 18.33 -48.60
CA GLN A 4 12.74 19.23 -47.64
C GLN A 4 11.27 19.47 -48.02
N PHE A 5 10.93 19.35 -49.31
CA PHE A 5 9.55 19.52 -49.79
C PHE A 5 8.66 18.32 -49.42
N TYR A 6 9.23 17.12 -49.42
CA TYR A 6 8.52 15.90 -48.98
C TYR A 6 8.24 15.85 -47.47
N ARG A 7 9.19 16.32 -46.63
CA ARG A 7 8.96 16.37 -45.18
C ARG A 7 7.87 17.33 -44.77
N ARG A 8 7.72 18.47 -45.45
CA ARG A 8 6.65 19.45 -45.16
C ARG A 8 5.26 18.97 -45.60
N ARG A 9 5.16 18.15 -46.67
CA ARG A 9 3.88 17.56 -47.08
C ARG A 9 3.48 16.37 -46.19
N LEU A 10 4.39 15.59 -45.71
CA LEU A 10 4.08 14.51 -44.73
C LEU A 10 3.59 15.05 -43.39
N LEU A 11 4.18 16.14 -42.88
CA LEU A 11 3.67 16.78 -41.64
C LEU A 11 2.29 17.40 -41.83
N ALA A 12 1.99 17.95 -42.97
CA ALA A 12 0.67 18.53 -43.26
C ALA A 12 -0.43 17.46 -43.40
N LEU A 13 -0.09 16.26 -43.92
CA LEU A 13 -1.05 15.15 -43.98
C LEU A 13 -1.29 14.51 -42.62
N SER A 14 -0.27 14.40 -41.77
CA SER A 14 -0.45 13.85 -40.41
C SER A 14 -1.30 14.75 -39.51
N THR A 15 -1.18 16.05 -39.63
CA THR A 15 -2.05 17.02 -38.89
C THR A 15 -3.47 17.04 -39.42
N ALA A 16 -3.71 16.85 -40.69
CA ALA A 16 -5.05 16.78 -41.25
C ALA A 16 -5.82 15.51 -40.84
N VAL A 17 -5.11 14.39 -40.71
CA VAL A 17 -5.69 13.11 -40.24
C VAL A 17 -6.01 13.16 -38.74
N LEU A 18 -5.18 13.83 -37.93
CA LEU A 18 -5.47 14.02 -36.50
C LEU A 18 -6.64 14.98 -36.26
N LEU A 19 -6.81 16.02 -37.06
CA LEU A 19 -7.93 16.96 -36.96
C LEU A 19 -9.24 16.39 -37.51
N GLY A 20 -9.20 15.42 -38.44
CA GLY A 20 -10.38 14.75 -38.98
C GLY A 20 -10.98 13.70 -38.04
N LEU A 21 -10.22 13.18 -37.07
CA LEU A 21 -10.69 12.20 -36.09
C LEU A 21 -11.39 12.82 -34.89
N SER A 22 -11.20 14.12 -34.62
CA SER A 22 -11.86 14.81 -33.51
C SER A 22 -13.30 15.22 -33.80
N SER A 23 -13.78 15.08 -35.06
CA SER A 23 -15.14 15.45 -35.47
C SER A 23 -16.13 14.29 -35.51
N LEU A 24 -15.76 13.08 -35.11
CA LEU A 24 -16.61 11.88 -35.16
C LEU A 24 -17.24 11.47 -33.83
N PHE A 25 -17.03 12.23 -32.74
CA PHE A 25 -17.75 12.00 -31.50
C PHE A 25 -18.75 13.12 -31.25
N PRO A 26 -20.07 12.85 -31.20
CA PRO A 26 -21.03 13.85 -30.78
C PRO A 26 -20.87 14.11 -29.29
N SER A 27 -20.55 15.35 -28.91
CA SER A 27 -20.56 15.83 -27.54
C SER A 27 -21.99 15.81 -27.00
N ILE A 28 -22.25 15.00 -25.99
CA ILE A 28 -23.46 15.13 -25.19
C ILE A 28 -23.14 16.24 -24.16
N ALA A 29 -23.45 17.49 -24.55
CA ALA A 29 -23.49 18.62 -23.63
C ALA A 29 -24.95 18.88 -23.29
N GLY A 30 -25.32 18.50 -22.08
CA GLY A 30 -26.58 18.86 -21.45
C GLY A 30 -26.29 19.05 -19.96
N ALA A 31 -25.68 20.17 -19.62
CA ALA A 31 -25.58 20.62 -18.23
C ALA A 31 -26.38 21.91 -18.09
N THR A 32 -27.50 21.83 -17.43
CA THR A 32 -28.26 22.94 -16.88
C THR A 32 -27.43 23.66 -15.81
N GLU A 33 -27.18 24.94 -16.02
CA GLU A 33 -26.68 25.85 -14.99
C GLU A 33 -27.66 25.90 -13.81
N ILE A 34 -27.19 25.49 -12.64
CA ILE A 34 -27.81 25.82 -11.37
C ILE A 34 -26.83 26.74 -10.64
N THR A 35 -27.17 28.01 -10.60
CA THR A 35 -26.52 29.00 -9.73
C THR A 35 -26.77 28.61 -8.27
N ALA A 36 -25.74 28.25 -7.54
CA ALA A 36 -25.79 28.11 -6.09
C ALA A 36 -25.13 29.34 -5.46
N GLU A 37 -25.92 30.08 -4.69
CA GLU A 37 -25.46 31.11 -3.77
C GLU A 37 -24.61 30.47 -2.68
N GLU A 38 -23.43 31.04 -2.44
CA GLU A 38 -22.58 30.72 -1.29
C GLU A 38 -23.24 31.21 0.01
N PRO A 39 -23.34 30.39 1.03
CA PRO A 39 -23.55 30.90 2.38
C PRO A 39 -22.17 31.21 3.00
N ALA A 40 -22.01 32.44 3.43
CA ALA A 40 -20.88 32.95 4.20
C ALA A 40 -20.64 32.08 5.45
N VAL A 41 -19.46 31.49 5.53
CA VAL A 41 -18.98 30.80 6.73
C VAL A 41 -18.39 31.83 7.67
N THR A 42 -19.05 32.05 8.79
CA THR A 42 -18.53 32.83 9.92
C THR A 42 -17.45 32.00 10.63
N ASP A 43 -16.25 32.56 10.72
CA ASP A 43 -15.15 32.07 11.54
C ASP A 43 -15.61 31.94 13.00
N THR A 44 -15.60 30.72 13.52
CA THR A 44 -15.61 30.48 14.95
C THR A 44 -14.21 30.11 15.40
N VAL A 45 -13.63 31.03 16.13
CA VAL A 45 -12.34 30.99 16.79
C VAL A 45 -12.30 29.88 17.83
N ASP A 46 -11.25 29.06 17.74
CA ASP A 46 -10.91 28.03 18.71
C ASP A 46 -10.33 28.71 19.99
N PRO A 47 -10.83 28.46 21.20
CA PRO A 47 -10.27 29.02 22.40
C PRO A 47 -9.49 27.98 23.20
N ALA A 48 -8.16 27.92 23.02
CA ALA A 48 -7.28 27.38 24.06
C ALA A 48 -5.85 27.92 23.92
N ALA A 49 -5.67 29.18 24.33
CA ALA A 49 -4.37 29.68 24.73
C ALA A 49 -4.54 30.31 26.10
N SER A 50 -4.28 29.57 27.16
CA SER A 50 -4.14 30.10 28.49
C SER A 50 -2.77 30.74 28.64
N THR A 51 -2.73 32.04 28.59
CA THR A 51 -1.64 32.88 29.10
C THR A 51 -1.71 32.89 30.62
N ASP A 52 -0.65 32.43 31.27
CA ASP A 52 -0.44 32.76 32.67
C ASP A 52 0.75 33.71 32.77
N THR A 53 0.40 34.94 33.11
CA THR A 53 1.31 36.02 33.49
C THR A 53 1.33 36.13 34.98
N SER A 54 2.48 35.89 35.61
CA SER A 54 2.77 36.56 36.89
C SER A 54 4.27 36.57 37.15
N ASN A 55 4.88 37.71 36.90
CA ASN A 55 6.06 38.17 37.62
C ASN A 55 5.60 39.14 38.70
N PRO A 56 6.19 39.23 39.89
CA PRO A 56 7.03 40.40 40.10
C PRO A 56 8.34 40.15 40.87
N ALA A 57 9.26 40.97 40.48
CA ALA A 57 10.54 41.30 41.00
C ALA A 57 10.70 41.39 42.53
N SER A 58 11.89 41.10 43.02
CA SER A 58 12.59 41.92 43.97
C SER A 58 14.10 41.77 43.83
N ALA A 59 14.74 42.89 43.70
CA ALA A 59 16.17 43.08 43.65
C ALA A 59 16.78 42.86 45.04
N ASP A 60 18.00 42.29 45.08
CA ASP A 60 18.99 42.61 46.08
C ASP A 60 20.38 42.56 45.45
N THR A 61 21.01 43.70 45.44
CA THR A 61 22.38 43.94 45.07
C THR A 61 23.32 43.49 46.17
N VAL A 62 24.35 42.68 45.84
CA VAL A 62 25.61 42.64 46.60
C VAL A 62 26.76 42.64 45.59
N GLU A 63 27.51 43.74 45.56
CA GLU A 63 28.83 43.83 44.94
C GLU A 63 29.83 42.98 45.71
N THR A 64 30.63 42.19 45.02
CA THR A 64 32.07 42.05 45.29
C THR A 64 32.80 41.62 44.03
N ALA A 65 33.90 42.37 43.76
CA ALA A 65 34.80 42.18 42.68
C ALA A 65 35.60 40.88 42.79
N ASP A 66 35.83 40.19 41.68
CA ASP A 66 37.17 39.93 41.11
C ASP A 66 36.99 39.23 39.74
N GLY A 67 37.76 39.73 38.75
CA GLY A 67 37.59 39.32 37.38
C GLY A 67 38.18 37.96 37.05
N GLU A 68 37.39 37.18 36.39
CA GLU A 68 37.81 36.23 35.35
C GLU A 68 36.66 36.15 34.34
N THR A 69 36.84 36.87 33.21
CA THR A 69 35.95 36.74 32.06
C THR A 69 36.22 35.37 31.41
N THR A 70 35.56 34.36 31.89
CA THR A 70 35.29 33.17 31.04
C THR A 70 34.26 33.61 30.03
N GLU A 71 34.65 33.78 28.78
CA GLU A 71 33.73 33.78 27.64
C GLU A 71 33.01 32.42 27.64
N GLU A 72 31.83 32.41 28.22
CA GLU A 72 30.89 31.34 28.06
C GLU A 72 30.44 31.40 26.60
N THR A 73 31.09 30.64 25.71
CA THR A 73 30.66 30.40 24.37
C THR A 73 29.30 29.68 24.51
N THR A 74 28.23 30.45 24.54
CA THR A 74 26.89 29.90 24.36
C THR A 74 26.85 29.22 22.98
N GLU A 75 26.95 27.89 22.96
CA GLU A 75 26.64 27.13 21.76
C GLU A 75 25.25 27.61 21.26
N PRO A 76 25.09 27.85 19.96
CA PRO A 76 23.80 28.25 19.41
C PRO A 76 22.77 27.21 19.83
N GLU A 77 21.65 27.70 20.37
CA GLU A 77 20.52 26.88 20.80
C GLU A 77 20.12 25.97 19.65
N ARG A 78 20.27 24.65 19.81
CA ARG A 78 19.93 23.64 18.79
C ARG A 78 18.44 23.64 18.58
N LEU A 79 18.02 23.80 17.33
CA LEU A 79 16.59 23.69 16.93
C LEU A 79 16.16 22.25 16.75
N GLU A 80 17.10 21.36 16.36
CA GLU A 80 16.84 19.96 16.08
C GLU A 80 16.90 19.14 17.39
N PRO A 81 15.99 18.16 17.55
CA PRO A 81 16.02 17.25 18.68
C PRO A 81 17.24 16.32 18.62
N ASP A 82 17.63 15.72 19.75
CA ASP A 82 18.75 14.78 19.82
C ASP A 82 18.60 13.61 18.82
N ALA A 83 17.39 13.15 18.61
CA ALA A 83 17.08 12.12 17.62
C ALA A 83 17.56 12.46 16.20
N TYR A 84 17.63 13.73 15.82
CA TYR A 84 18.12 14.14 14.50
C TYR A 84 19.58 13.73 14.25
N PHE A 85 20.38 13.63 15.30
CA PHE A 85 21.81 13.32 15.25
C PHE A 85 22.11 11.83 15.50
N GLU A 86 21.08 11.01 15.75
CA GLU A 86 21.25 9.58 15.95
C GLU A 86 21.67 8.86 14.66
N PRO A 87 22.45 7.77 14.78
CA PRO A 87 22.91 7.00 13.63
C PRO A 87 21.76 6.44 12.79
N ILE A 88 21.96 6.40 11.48
CA ILE A 88 21.06 5.79 10.50
C ILE A 88 21.69 4.47 10.08
N GLN A 89 21.14 3.34 10.55
CA GLN A 89 21.74 2.01 10.40
C GLN A 89 21.88 1.59 8.94
N SER A 90 20.97 2.00 8.05
CA SER A 90 21.10 1.72 6.62
C SER A 90 22.33 2.39 5.99
N ASN A 91 22.86 3.48 6.60
CA ASN A 91 24.05 4.17 6.09
C ASN A 91 25.36 3.38 6.34
N ASP A 92 25.33 2.37 7.22
CA ASP A 92 26.46 1.50 7.51
C ASP A 92 26.65 0.40 6.46
N THR A 93 25.64 0.19 5.59
CA THR A 93 25.71 -0.80 4.51
C THR A 93 26.62 -0.30 3.39
N ALA A 94 27.61 -1.09 3.02
CA ALA A 94 28.54 -0.76 1.95
C ALA A 94 27.80 -0.53 0.62
N ASP A 95 28.19 0.54 -0.09
CA ASP A 95 27.59 0.95 -1.37
C ASP A 95 26.09 1.29 -1.31
N TRP A 96 25.55 1.47 -0.11
CA TRP A 96 24.16 1.92 0.08
C TRP A 96 24.08 3.44 0.06
N PRO A 97 23.07 4.04 -0.59
CA PRO A 97 22.91 5.50 -0.58
C PRO A 97 22.77 6.04 0.83
N GLN A 98 23.40 7.17 1.10
CA GLN A 98 23.28 7.82 2.40
C GLN A 98 21.88 8.42 2.58
N GLY A 99 21.17 7.99 3.62
CA GLY A 99 19.83 8.46 3.96
C GLY A 99 19.86 9.83 4.68
N PRO A 100 18.77 10.61 4.59
CA PRO A 100 18.67 11.89 5.25
C PRO A 100 18.51 11.74 6.77
N ALA A 101 19.06 12.69 7.54
CA ALA A 101 18.73 12.82 8.95
C ALA A 101 17.28 13.31 9.12
N VAL A 102 16.57 12.75 10.10
CA VAL A 102 15.17 13.05 10.39
C VAL A 102 14.94 13.22 11.89
N TRP A 103 13.89 13.94 12.26
CA TRP A 103 13.51 14.17 13.66
C TRP A 103 12.82 12.97 14.31
N ALA A 104 12.32 12.05 13.51
CA ALA A 104 11.73 10.80 14.01
C ALA A 104 12.78 10.01 14.81
N GLU A 105 12.40 9.53 16.00
CA GLU A 105 13.26 8.65 16.80
C GLU A 105 13.46 7.30 16.12
N SER A 106 12.41 6.77 15.48
CA SER A 106 12.49 5.55 14.68
C SER A 106 11.81 5.77 13.34
N ALA A 107 12.45 5.34 12.25
CA ALA A 107 11.89 5.47 10.91
C ALA A 107 12.38 4.37 9.96
N VAL A 108 11.51 3.99 9.03
CA VAL A 108 11.84 3.11 7.91
C VAL A 108 11.19 3.57 6.62
N VAL A 109 11.83 3.24 5.49
CA VAL A 109 11.22 3.20 4.17
C VAL A 109 11.34 1.79 3.64
N MET A 110 10.22 1.19 3.25
CA MET A 110 10.18 -0.14 2.68
C MET A 110 9.53 -0.12 1.30
N ASP A 111 10.13 -0.84 0.35
CA ASP A 111 9.51 -1.12 -0.93
C ASP A 111 8.44 -2.23 -0.76
N LEU A 112 7.20 -1.92 -1.13
CA LEU A 112 6.06 -2.82 -0.90
C LEU A 112 6.05 -4.05 -1.81
N ASP A 113 6.77 -3.99 -2.94
CA ASP A 113 6.80 -5.08 -3.93
C ASP A 113 7.88 -6.12 -3.61
N SER A 114 9.02 -5.68 -3.11
CA SER A 114 10.14 -6.57 -2.73
C SER A 114 10.18 -6.90 -1.24
N GLY A 115 9.60 -6.04 -0.38
CA GLY A 115 9.76 -6.10 1.07
C GLY A 115 11.13 -5.58 1.56
N ALA A 116 11.93 -4.99 0.68
CA ALA A 116 13.24 -4.46 1.04
C ALA A 116 13.12 -3.18 1.87
N PHE A 117 13.85 -3.08 2.97
CA PHE A 117 14.00 -1.87 3.75
C PHE A 117 15.08 -1.01 3.11
N LEU A 118 14.71 0.17 2.59
CA LEU A 118 15.60 1.07 1.88
C LEU A 118 16.30 2.04 2.83
N TYR A 119 15.64 2.38 3.92
CA TYR A 119 16.09 3.24 4.98
C TYR A 119 15.72 2.63 6.32
N SER A 120 16.64 2.66 7.27
CA SER A 120 16.41 2.22 8.64
C SER A 120 17.13 3.12 9.64
N LYS A 121 16.36 3.63 10.59
CA LYS A 121 16.83 4.35 11.76
C LYS A 121 16.11 3.82 12.99
N ASN A 122 16.82 3.20 13.92
CA ASN A 122 16.28 2.59 15.15
C ASN A 122 15.02 1.75 14.88
N MET A 123 15.05 0.99 13.76
CA MET A 123 13.83 0.38 13.22
C MET A 123 13.21 -0.67 14.12
N ASP A 124 14.01 -1.30 14.99
CA ASP A 124 13.60 -2.36 15.91
C ASP A 124 13.33 -1.87 17.35
N ASP A 125 13.51 -0.56 17.59
CA ASP A 125 13.18 0.07 18.86
C ASP A 125 11.68 0.09 19.10
N THR A 126 11.24 -0.35 20.26
CA THR A 126 9.83 -0.31 20.65
C THR A 126 9.37 1.12 20.93
N LYS A 127 8.25 1.49 20.34
CA LYS A 127 7.60 2.80 20.50
C LYS A 127 6.09 2.60 20.65
N TYR A 128 5.42 3.58 21.22
CA TYR A 128 3.95 3.62 21.25
C TYR A 128 3.42 3.96 19.85
N PRO A 129 2.54 3.11 19.26
CA PRO A 129 2.02 3.34 17.92
C PRO A 129 0.99 4.48 17.85
N ALA A 130 0.25 4.75 18.91
CA ALA A 130 -0.95 5.55 18.85
C ALA A 130 -1.93 5.02 17.78
N SER A 131 -2.68 5.89 17.12
CA SER A 131 -3.74 5.50 16.17
C SER A 131 -3.27 4.83 14.86
N ILE A 132 -1.97 4.67 14.61
CA ILE A 132 -1.52 3.81 13.48
C ILE A 132 -1.84 2.33 13.73
N THR A 133 -2.11 1.92 14.97
CA THR A 133 -2.71 0.64 15.36
C THR A 133 -3.92 0.28 14.50
N LYS A 134 -4.73 1.28 14.12
CA LYS A 134 -5.96 1.11 13.34
C LYS A 134 -5.72 0.54 11.94
N ILE A 135 -4.49 0.54 11.44
CA ILE A 135 -4.12 -0.15 10.19
C ILE A 135 -4.39 -1.65 10.34
N LEU A 136 -3.92 -2.27 11.43
CA LEU A 136 -4.15 -3.68 11.68
C LEU A 136 -5.61 -3.98 12.00
N THR A 137 -6.26 -3.15 12.82
CA THR A 137 -7.69 -3.27 13.13
C THR A 137 -8.54 -3.25 11.87
N THR A 138 -8.23 -2.32 10.94
CA THR A 138 -8.93 -2.20 9.66
C THR A 138 -8.66 -3.41 8.76
N LEU A 139 -7.43 -3.91 8.71
CA LEU A 139 -7.08 -5.12 7.94
C LEU A 139 -7.87 -6.33 8.43
N ILE A 140 -7.88 -6.58 9.74
CA ILE A 140 -8.63 -7.68 10.35
C ILE A 140 -10.14 -7.53 10.08
N ALA A 141 -10.67 -6.31 10.20
CA ALA A 141 -12.07 -6.03 9.90
C ALA A 141 -12.43 -6.41 8.45
N ILE A 142 -11.59 -6.08 7.49
CA ILE A 142 -11.78 -6.43 6.07
C ILE A 142 -11.71 -7.95 5.85
N GLU A 143 -10.80 -8.64 6.52
CA GLU A 143 -10.58 -10.08 6.37
C GLU A 143 -11.71 -10.93 6.98
N HIS A 144 -12.38 -10.42 8.04
CA HIS A 144 -13.34 -11.20 8.83
C HIS A 144 -14.80 -10.76 8.66
N SER A 145 -15.08 -9.78 7.81
CA SER A 145 -16.44 -9.28 7.62
C SER A 145 -16.74 -8.91 6.17
N ARG A 146 -18.01 -8.61 5.89
CA ARG A 146 -18.45 -8.07 4.60
C ARG A 146 -18.80 -6.60 4.75
N PRO A 147 -18.58 -5.77 3.73
CA PRO A 147 -18.85 -4.34 3.78
C PRO A 147 -20.28 -3.97 4.20
N SER A 148 -21.26 -4.81 3.87
CA SER A 148 -22.69 -4.57 4.16
C SER A 148 -23.14 -5.07 5.53
N GLU A 149 -22.30 -5.73 6.31
CA GLU A 149 -22.64 -6.18 7.66
C GLU A 149 -22.95 -4.99 8.57
N LYS A 150 -23.90 -5.17 9.46
CA LYS A 150 -24.32 -4.10 10.40
C LYS A 150 -23.60 -4.28 11.72
N VAL A 151 -22.78 -3.31 12.06
CA VAL A 151 -22.11 -3.18 13.35
C VAL A 151 -23.03 -2.39 14.29
N THR A 152 -23.39 -2.97 15.42
CA THR A 152 -24.21 -2.33 16.47
C THR A 152 -23.30 -1.83 17.59
N PHE A 153 -23.46 -0.56 17.96
CA PHE A 153 -22.61 0.06 18.97
C PHE A 153 -23.14 -0.21 20.37
N SER A 154 -22.37 -0.92 21.15
CA SER A 154 -22.62 -1.26 22.56
C SER A 154 -22.40 -0.06 23.50
N GLU A 155 -22.76 -0.22 24.75
CA GLU A 155 -22.46 0.74 25.82
C GLU A 155 -20.94 0.90 26.01
N ASN A 156 -20.18 -0.20 25.96
CA ASN A 156 -18.73 -0.17 26.05
C ASN A 156 -18.11 0.59 24.87
N ALA A 157 -18.57 0.36 23.65
CA ALA A 157 -18.06 1.08 22.48
C ALA A 157 -18.30 2.59 22.56
N VAL A 158 -19.46 3.03 23.04
CA VAL A 158 -19.84 4.45 23.06
C VAL A 158 -19.29 5.20 24.28
N TYR A 159 -19.29 4.57 25.44
CA TYR A 159 -18.94 5.23 26.71
C TYR A 159 -17.65 4.70 27.35
N GLY A 160 -17.11 3.56 26.87
CA GLY A 160 -15.86 3.00 27.39
C GLY A 160 -14.60 3.62 26.81
N ILE A 161 -14.70 4.51 25.81
CA ILE A 161 -13.56 5.23 25.27
C ILE A 161 -13.18 6.42 26.15
N GLU A 162 -11.90 6.79 26.13
CA GLU A 162 -11.41 7.96 26.86
C GLU A 162 -12.08 9.25 26.38
N GLN A 163 -12.56 10.06 27.36
CA GLN A 163 -13.24 11.32 27.05
C GLN A 163 -12.29 12.30 26.35
N GLY A 164 -12.76 12.90 25.26
CA GLY A 164 -11.96 13.81 24.45
C GLY A 164 -11.08 13.11 23.40
N SER A 165 -11.07 11.77 23.37
CA SER A 165 -10.39 11.04 22.30
C SER A 165 -11.18 11.07 20.99
N SER A 166 -10.50 10.76 19.85
CA SER A 166 -11.11 10.81 18.51
C SER A 166 -12.36 9.94 18.39
N ASN A 167 -13.48 10.52 17.94
CA ASN A 167 -14.75 9.84 17.75
C ASN A 167 -15.58 10.54 16.66
N ILE A 168 -16.63 9.89 16.16
CA ILE A 168 -17.57 10.44 15.17
C ILE A 168 -19.00 10.63 15.74
N GLY A 169 -19.14 10.63 17.07
CA GLY A 169 -20.37 10.93 17.78
C GLY A 169 -21.46 9.87 17.62
N ILE A 170 -21.10 8.61 17.72
CA ILE A 170 -22.05 7.48 17.67
C ILE A 170 -22.89 7.38 18.93
N ARG A 171 -24.14 6.96 18.79
CA ARG A 171 -25.09 6.80 19.89
C ARG A 171 -25.26 5.32 20.25
N LEU A 172 -25.58 5.06 21.52
CA LEU A 172 -25.87 3.69 22.00
C LEU A 172 -26.95 3.01 21.15
N GLY A 173 -26.64 1.80 20.67
CA GLY A 173 -27.53 1.02 19.80
C GLY A 173 -27.67 1.58 18.38
N GLU A 174 -26.80 2.49 17.97
CA GLU A 174 -26.70 2.93 16.59
C GLU A 174 -26.08 1.81 15.73
N ASN A 175 -26.48 1.72 14.47
CA ASN A 175 -25.99 0.75 13.50
C ASN A 175 -25.31 1.46 12.35
N LEU A 176 -24.05 1.10 12.08
CA LEU A 176 -23.35 1.44 10.86
C LEU A 176 -23.13 0.19 10.00
N THR A 177 -22.88 0.37 8.72
CA THR A 177 -22.31 -0.72 7.92
C THR A 177 -20.83 -0.91 8.26
N MET A 178 -20.28 -2.11 8.03
CA MET A 178 -18.84 -2.31 8.20
C MET A 178 -18.04 -1.36 7.30
N GLU A 179 -18.53 -1.08 6.05
CA GLU A 179 -17.89 -0.09 5.19
C GLU A 179 -17.83 1.29 5.86
N ASP A 180 -18.92 1.79 6.46
CA ASP A 180 -18.92 3.05 7.22
C ASP A 180 -17.92 3.02 8.37
N CYS A 181 -17.81 1.88 9.07
CA CYS A 181 -16.86 1.69 10.16
C CYS A 181 -15.40 1.77 9.67
N LEU A 182 -15.07 1.15 8.53
CA LEU A 182 -13.72 1.22 7.95
C LEU A 182 -13.32 2.68 7.67
N TYR A 183 -14.22 3.46 7.08
CA TYR A 183 -13.98 4.90 6.86
C TYR A 183 -13.91 5.69 8.17
N GLY A 184 -14.75 5.40 9.15
CA GLY A 184 -14.70 6.03 10.47
C GLY A 184 -13.35 5.82 11.17
N MET A 185 -12.83 4.59 11.14
CA MET A 185 -11.52 4.24 11.71
C MET A 185 -10.35 4.92 11.02
N MET A 186 -10.35 4.93 9.69
CA MET A 186 -9.20 5.39 8.93
C MET A 186 -9.18 6.91 8.72
N LEU A 187 -10.32 7.56 8.46
CA LEU A 187 -10.38 8.98 8.16
C LEU A 187 -10.38 9.84 9.44
N GLU A 188 -11.35 9.58 10.35
CA GLU A 188 -11.53 10.35 11.58
C GLU A 188 -10.84 9.72 12.80
N SER A 189 -10.21 8.57 12.62
CA SER A 189 -9.54 7.87 13.72
C SER A 189 -10.48 7.47 14.86
N ALA A 190 -11.77 7.23 14.58
CA ALA A 190 -12.83 7.00 15.55
C ALA A 190 -12.55 5.80 16.47
N ASN A 191 -12.37 6.05 17.77
CA ASN A 191 -12.00 5.03 18.74
C ASN A 191 -13.18 4.12 19.10
N GLU A 192 -14.37 4.69 19.26
CA GLU A 192 -15.60 3.95 19.52
C GLU A 192 -15.92 2.96 18.40
N VAL A 193 -15.59 3.32 17.17
CA VAL A 193 -15.78 2.45 16.00
C VAL A 193 -14.85 1.23 16.08
N CYS A 194 -13.60 1.42 16.52
CA CYS A 194 -12.67 0.29 16.70
C CYS A 194 -13.17 -0.71 17.74
N VAL A 195 -13.73 -0.20 18.86
CA VAL A 195 -14.29 -1.05 19.92
C VAL A 195 -15.51 -1.82 19.40
N ALA A 196 -16.45 -1.14 18.73
CA ALA A 196 -17.64 -1.78 18.17
C ALA A 196 -17.30 -2.85 17.10
N VAL A 197 -16.30 -2.57 16.25
CA VAL A 197 -15.78 -3.54 15.25
C VAL A 197 -15.15 -4.74 15.94
N ALA A 198 -14.37 -4.52 16.98
CA ALA A 198 -13.74 -5.60 17.74
C ALA A 198 -14.79 -6.52 18.39
N GLU A 199 -15.81 -5.95 19.03
CA GLU A 199 -16.93 -6.69 19.61
C GLU A 199 -17.74 -7.44 18.54
N HIS A 200 -17.97 -6.82 17.38
CA HIS A 200 -18.71 -7.43 16.28
C HIS A 200 -18.00 -8.67 15.70
N ILE A 201 -16.68 -8.60 15.54
CA ILE A 201 -15.89 -9.67 14.90
C ILE A 201 -15.61 -10.82 15.86
N SER A 202 -15.20 -10.49 17.10
CA SER A 202 -14.67 -11.47 18.06
C SER A 202 -15.55 -11.67 19.29
N GLY A 203 -16.66 -10.93 19.42
CA GLY A 203 -17.56 -10.99 20.56
C GLY A 203 -17.08 -10.20 21.78
N SER A 204 -15.80 -9.83 21.86
CA SER A 204 -15.23 -8.96 22.89
C SER A 204 -13.97 -8.26 22.39
N VAL A 205 -13.59 -7.18 23.06
CA VAL A 205 -12.32 -6.48 22.79
C VAL A 205 -11.13 -7.38 23.06
N ASP A 206 -11.13 -8.13 24.17
CA ASP A 206 -10.02 -9.01 24.53
C ASP A 206 -9.79 -10.10 23.49
N ALA A 207 -10.85 -10.74 22.98
CA ALA A 207 -10.74 -11.76 21.94
C ALA A 207 -10.24 -11.16 20.61
N PHE A 208 -10.60 -9.91 20.31
CA PHE A 208 -10.09 -9.22 19.13
C PHE A 208 -8.62 -8.84 19.28
N VAL A 209 -8.20 -8.41 20.47
CA VAL A 209 -6.78 -8.12 20.77
C VAL A 209 -5.92 -9.37 20.61
N GLU A 210 -6.40 -10.52 21.08
CA GLU A 210 -5.72 -11.80 20.84
C GLU A 210 -5.57 -12.08 19.33
N LEU A 211 -6.64 -11.84 18.54
CA LEU A 211 -6.59 -11.96 17.08
C LEU A 211 -5.60 -10.97 16.45
N MET A 212 -5.50 -9.73 16.97
CA MET A 212 -4.51 -8.76 16.53
C MET A 212 -3.08 -9.25 16.74
N ASN A 213 -2.78 -9.76 17.93
CA ASN A 213 -1.45 -10.27 18.27
C ASN A 213 -1.08 -11.52 17.44
N GLN A 214 -2.04 -12.43 17.24
CA GLN A 214 -1.85 -13.59 16.35
C GLN A 214 -1.58 -13.15 14.90
N LYS A 215 -2.33 -12.16 14.40
CA LYS A 215 -2.13 -11.61 13.06
C LYS A 215 -0.77 -10.96 12.93
N ALA A 216 -0.35 -10.13 13.89
CA ALA A 216 0.97 -9.51 13.89
C ALA A 216 2.09 -10.56 13.86
N ALA A 217 2.01 -11.58 14.71
CA ALA A 217 2.97 -12.69 14.72
C ALA A 217 3.00 -13.43 13.37
N SER A 218 1.85 -13.67 12.75
CA SER A 218 1.76 -14.33 11.43
C SER A 218 2.37 -13.52 10.30
N LEU A 219 2.47 -12.19 10.46
CA LEU A 219 3.12 -11.27 9.51
C LEU A 219 4.64 -11.16 9.74
N GLY A 220 5.18 -11.85 10.76
CA GLY A 220 6.59 -11.80 11.09
C GLY A 220 6.98 -10.71 12.10
N CYS A 221 6.00 -10.03 12.71
CA CYS A 221 6.26 -9.07 13.78
C CYS A 221 6.80 -9.77 15.02
N THR A 222 7.95 -9.32 15.52
CA THR A 222 8.63 -9.94 16.67
C THR A 222 8.67 -9.04 17.91
N ASN A 223 8.48 -7.74 17.72
CA ASN A 223 8.58 -6.72 18.76
C ASN A 223 7.33 -5.84 18.83
N THR A 224 6.16 -6.45 18.61
CA THR A 224 4.85 -5.78 18.64
C THR A 224 3.90 -6.50 19.58
N HIS A 225 3.21 -5.73 20.40
CA HIS A 225 2.15 -6.22 21.26
C HIS A 225 1.02 -5.19 21.33
N PHE A 226 -0.19 -5.60 21.04
CA PHE A 226 -1.39 -4.78 21.14
C PHE A 226 -2.21 -5.15 22.38
N THR A 227 -2.78 -4.14 23.04
CA THR A 227 -3.67 -4.30 24.18
C THR A 227 -5.08 -3.75 23.90
N ASN A 228 -5.23 -3.01 22.81
CA ASN A 228 -6.51 -2.44 22.40
C ASN A 228 -6.57 -2.22 20.87
N PRO A 229 -7.77 -2.09 20.27
CA PRO A 229 -7.92 -1.97 18.84
C PRO A 229 -7.74 -0.55 18.26
N ASN A 230 -7.57 0.46 19.12
CA ASN A 230 -7.61 1.87 18.70
C ASN A 230 -6.28 2.62 18.87
N GLY A 231 -5.34 2.09 19.67
CA GLY A 231 -4.03 2.68 19.90
C GLY A 231 -3.98 3.69 21.04
N LEU A 232 -4.94 3.66 21.96
CA LEU A 232 -4.86 4.42 23.21
C LEU A 232 -3.69 3.92 24.06
N PRO A 233 -3.07 4.80 24.87
CA PRO A 233 -1.87 4.47 25.62
C PRO A 233 -2.09 3.34 26.63
N ASP A 234 -1.18 2.38 26.61
CA ASP A 234 -1.01 1.33 27.60
C ASP A 234 0.48 0.95 27.58
N GLU A 235 1.08 0.67 28.73
CA GLU A 235 2.52 0.36 28.81
C GLU A 235 2.93 -0.89 28.01
N ASN A 236 1.99 -1.81 27.81
CA ASN A 236 2.17 -3.04 27.02
C ASN A 236 1.69 -2.90 25.59
N HIS A 237 1.27 -1.70 25.14
CA HIS A 237 0.83 -1.44 23.78
C HIS A 237 1.96 -0.79 22.97
N TYR A 238 2.76 -1.57 22.31
CA TYR A 238 3.96 -1.12 21.61
C TYR A 238 4.14 -1.80 20.25
N THR A 239 4.95 -1.18 19.42
CA THR A 239 5.38 -1.69 18.11
C THR A 239 6.76 -1.15 17.78
N THR A 240 7.32 -1.56 16.63
CA THR A 240 8.53 -0.99 16.04
C THR A 240 8.23 -0.42 14.66
N ALA A 241 9.11 0.41 14.10
CA ALA A 241 8.97 0.90 12.73
C ALA A 241 9.04 -0.25 11.73
N HIS A 242 9.88 -1.26 12.00
CA HIS A 242 9.99 -2.51 11.24
C HIS A 242 8.64 -3.25 11.19
N ASP A 243 8.12 -3.62 12.34
CA ASP A 243 6.88 -4.42 12.43
C ASP A 243 5.68 -3.67 11.86
N MET A 244 5.60 -2.36 12.10
CA MET A 244 4.55 -1.54 11.48
C MET A 244 4.65 -1.49 9.96
N ALA A 245 5.85 -1.53 9.37
CA ALA A 245 6.00 -1.61 7.92
C ALA A 245 5.51 -2.96 7.37
N LEU A 246 5.73 -4.07 8.08
CA LEU A 246 5.19 -5.40 7.72
C LEU A 246 3.65 -5.41 7.78
N ILE A 247 3.08 -4.86 8.85
CA ILE A 247 1.62 -4.71 8.99
C ILE A 247 1.07 -3.81 7.88
N ALA A 248 1.74 -2.70 7.61
CA ALA A 248 1.35 -1.76 6.57
C ALA A 248 1.41 -2.39 5.16
N GLN A 249 2.42 -3.20 4.86
CA GLN A 249 2.53 -3.94 3.60
C GLN A 249 1.36 -4.91 3.43
N ALA A 250 1.07 -5.70 4.47
CA ALA A 250 -0.06 -6.65 4.44
C ALA A 250 -1.39 -5.92 4.22
N ALA A 251 -1.62 -4.80 4.90
CA ALA A 251 -2.81 -3.97 4.72
C ALA A 251 -2.88 -3.39 3.30
N TYR A 252 -1.80 -2.85 2.77
CA TYR A 252 -1.78 -2.23 1.45
C TYR A 252 -1.95 -3.25 0.31
N ASN A 253 -1.64 -4.52 0.51
CA ASN A 253 -1.92 -5.60 -0.44
C ASN A 253 -3.43 -5.85 -0.62
N ASN A 254 -4.27 -5.40 0.33
CA ASN A 254 -5.72 -5.50 0.24
C ASN A 254 -6.31 -4.30 -0.53
N ALA A 255 -7.08 -4.57 -1.60
CA ALA A 255 -7.66 -3.53 -2.45
C ALA A 255 -8.69 -2.66 -1.73
N THR A 256 -9.47 -3.24 -0.79
CA THR A 256 -10.44 -2.49 0.02
C THR A 256 -9.70 -1.54 0.96
N PHE A 257 -8.63 -1.99 1.60
CA PHE A 257 -7.81 -1.13 2.44
C PHE A 257 -7.25 0.06 1.65
N ARG A 258 -6.66 -0.19 0.47
CA ARG A 258 -6.16 0.91 -0.40
C ARG A 258 -7.25 1.92 -0.72
N LYS A 259 -8.46 1.46 -1.11
CA LYS A 259 -9.59 2.33 -1.39
C LYS A 259 -9.92 3.22 -0.19
N VAL A 260 -9.98 2.66 1.00
CA VAL A 260 -10.33 3.39 2.23
C VAL A 260 -9.25 4.40 2.61
N CYS A 261 -7.98 4.00 2.68
CA CYS A 261 -6.91 4.85 3.18
C CYS A 261 -6.59 6.04 2.26
N GLN A 262 -6.83 5.92 0.95
CA GLN A 262 -6.62 7.02 -0.01
C GLN A 262 -7.79 7.99 -0.12
N THR A 263 -8.96 7.65 0.45
CA THR A 263 -10.16 8.49 0.39
C THR A 263 -9.97 9.75 1.24
N THR A 264 -10.19 10.91 0.65
CA THR A 264 -10.02 12.21 1.33
C THR A 264 -11.23 12.59 2.15
N THR A 265 -12.44 12.28 1.67
CA THR A 265 -13.71 12.57 2.34
C THR A 265 -14.70 11.44 2.11
N TYR A 266 -15.51 11.15 3.11
CA TYR A 266 -16.57 10.13 3.04
C TYR A 266 -17.82 10.61 3.77
N CYS A 267 -19.00 10.22 3.30
CA CYS A 267 -20.26 10.61 3.92
C CYS A 267 -21.03 9.39 4.41
N ILE A 268 -21.15 9.25 5.73
CA ILE A 268 -22.08 8.29 6.35
C ILE A 268 -23.50 8.82 6.22
N GLY A 269 -24.41 8.01 5.70
CA GLY A 269 -25.82 8.32 5.57
C GLY A 269 -26.54 8.43 6.91
N THR A 270 -27.87 8.61 6.85
CA THR A 270 -28.71 8.55 8.06
C THR A 270 -28.76 7.13 8.62
N THR A 271 -28.81 7.02 9.95
CA THR A 271 -28.83 5.74 10.67
C THR A 271 -30.13 5.53 11.44
N ASN A 272 -30.27 4.41 12.13
CA ASN A 272 -31.41 4.16 13.02
C ASN A 272 -31.48 5.11 14.25
N LYS A 273 -30.41 5.85 14.56
CA LYS A 273 -30.32 6.76 15.71
C LYS A 273 -29.97 8.20 15.32
N CYS A 274 -29.52 8.44 14.11
CA CYS A 274 -29.12 9.76 13.64
C CYS A 274 -29.79 10.05 12.28
N GLY A 275 -30.60 11.12 12.24
CA GLY A 275 -31.27 11.58 11.01
C GLY A 275 -30.40 12.48 10.14
N GLU A 276 -29.20 12.81 10.57
CA GLU A 276 -28.25 13.66 9.87
C GLU A 276 -27.12 12.84 9.23
N LYS A 277 -26.57 13.34 8.15
CA LYS A 277 -25.38 12.77 7.52
C LYS A 277 -24.13 13.18 8.30
N ARG A 278 -23.14 12.27 8.38
CA ARG A 278 -21.82 12.59 8.95
C ARG A 278 -20.79 12.64 7.82
N TRP A 279 -20.13 13.76 7.69
CA TRP A 279 -19.01 13.92 6.77
C TRP A 279 -17.71 13.65 7.51
N LEU A 280 -16.95 12.71 6.98
CA LEU A 280 -15.64 12.31 7.48
C LEU A 280 -14.56 12.90 6.59
N SER A 281 -13.49 13.43 7.21
CA SER A 281 -12.35 14.00 6.52
C SER A 281 -11.06 13.27 6.91
N ASN A 282 -10.27 12.86 5.94
CA ASN A 282 -9.04 12.15 6.22
C ASN A 282 -8.00 13.08 6.85
N HIS A 283 -7.49 12.72 8.02
CA HIS A 283 -6.49 13.49 8.77
C HIS A 283 -5.08 13.40 8.17
N HIS A 284 -4.85 12.58 7.15
CA HIS A 284 -3.55 12.43 6.52
C HIS A 284 -3.20 13.63 5.64
N LYS A 285 -2.32 14.50 6.15
CA LYS A 285 -2.00 15.80 5.55
C LYS A 285 -1.19 15.72 4.24
N MET A 286 -0.67 14.56 3.86
CA MET A 286 0.12 14.38 2.63
C MET A 286 -0.73 13.93 1.43
N LEU A 287 -2.03 13.67 1.62
CA LEU A 287 -2.97 13.42 0.53
C LEU A 287 -3.13 14.65 -0.37
N PRO A 288 -3.59 14.48 -1.61
CA PRO A 288 -3.88 15.61 -2.50
C PRO A 288 -4.77 16.68 -1.85
N ASP A 289 -4.51 17.93 -2.17
CA ASP A 289 -5.26 19.11 -1.68
C ASP A 289 -5.20 19.30 -0.15
N ARG A 290 -4.10 18.90 0.47
CA ARG A 290 -3.82 19.07 1.89
C ARG A 290 -2.53 19.89 2.11
N ASP A 291 -2.30 20.36 3.34
CA ASP A 291 -1.21 21.28 3.72
C ASP A 291 0.19 20.77 3.38
N TYR A 292 0.40 19.46 3.39
CA TYR A 292 1.67 18.78 3.13
C TYR A 292 1.56 17.82 1.96
N THR A 293 0.74 18.15 0.96
CA THR A 293 0.55 17.31 -0.23
C THR A 293 1.89 16.80 -0.78
N TYR A 294 1.98 15.49 -0.95
CA TYR A 294 3.15 14.82 -1.51
C TYR A 294 2.75 14.09 -2.79
N GLU A 295 3.48 14.36 -3.87
CA GLU A 295 3.19 13.74 -5.17
C GLU A 295 3.34 12.22 -5.10
N GLY A 296 2.27 11.52 -5.49
CA GLY A 296 2.21 10.06 -5.41
C GLY A 296 1.73 9.51 -4.06
N CYS A 297 1.39 10.35 -3.07
CA CYS A 297 0.79 9.87 -1.83
C CYS A 297 -0.55 9.19 -2.10
N THR A 298 -0.69 7.95 -1.67
CA THR A 298 -1.89 7.12 -1.80
C THR A 298 -2.58 6.86 -0.46
N GLY A 299 -2.27 7.66 0.56
CA GLY A 299 -2.89 7.61 1.88
C GLY A 299 -1.99 7.08 2.97
N GLY A 300 -2.61 6.66 4.07
CA GLY A 300 -1.92 6.17 5.26
C GLY A 300 -2.72 6.37 6.52
N LYS A 301 -2.03 6.49 7.65
CA LYS A 301 -2.65 6.74 8.96
C LYS A 301 -1.77 7.60 9.83
N THR A 302 -2.38 8.60 10.46
CA THR A 302 -1.76 9.45 11.49
C THR A 302 -2.05 8.90 12.88
N GLY A 303 -1.15 9.14 13.82
CA GLY A 303 -1.36 8.87 15.23
C GLY A 303 -0.74 9.94 16.11
N PHE A 304 -1.37 10.19 17.24
CA PHE A 304 -0.86 11.08 18.29
C PHE A 304 -1.39 10.67 19.66
N THR A 305 -0.49 10.60 20.61
CA THR A 305 -0.77 10.64 22.04
C THR A 305 0.37 11.38 22.73
N GLN A 306 0.20 11.81 23.96
CA GLN A 306 1.29 12.44 24.73
C GLN A 306 2.54 11.52 24.82
N ALA A 307 2.32 10.22 25.02
CA ALA A 307 3.39 9.24 25.15
C ALA A 307 4.06 8.91 23.81
N ALA A 308 3.27 8.80 22.73
CA ALA A 308 3.77 8.44 21.40
C ALA A 308 4.34 9.63 20.63
N LEU A 309 3.98 10.86 20.98
CA LEU A 309 4.12 12.02 20.10
C LEU A 309 3.44 11.76 18.75
N ASN A 310 3.91 12.36 17.67
CA ASN A 310 3.35 12.08 16.35
C ASN A 310 3.91 10.77 15.78
N THR A 311 3.03 9.96 15.23
CA THR A 311 3.34 8.75 14.47
C THR A 311 2.65 8.82 13.11
N LEU A 312 3.28 8.31 12.06
CA LEU A 312 2.77 8.40 10.70
C LEU A 312 3.17 7.17 9.89
N VAL A 313 2.19 6.60 9.20
CA VAL A 313 2.40 5.64 8.12
C VAL A 313 1.90 6.29 6.84
N THR A 314 2.74 6.37 5.81
CA THR A 314 2.41 6.96 4.51
C THR A 314 2.75 6.00 3.39
N TYR A 315 1.78 5.76 2.53
CA TYR A 315 1.98 5.02 1.29
C TYR A 315 2.14 5.99 0.12
N ALA A 316 3.06 5.68 -0.76
CA ALA A 316 3.25 6.46 -1.97
C ALA A 316 3.55 5.56 -3.18
N GLU A 317 3.11 5.98 -4.37
CA GLU A 317 3.35 5.31 -5.63
C GLU A 317 3.86 6.30 -6.68
N ARG A 318 5.01 5.99 -7.30
CA ARG A 318 5.56 6.73 -8.43
C ARG A 318 6.09 5.75 -9.48
N ASN A 319 5.73 5.95 -10.74
CA ASN A 319 6.21 5.12 -11.87
C ASN A 319 6.01 3.62 -11.65
N GLY A 320 4.93 3.22 -10.98
CA GLY A 320 4.60 1.83 -10.68
C GLY A 320 5.38 1.21 -9.52
N ARG A 321 6.26 1.96 -8.85
CA ARG A 321 6.89 1.54 -7.57
C ARG A 321 6.06 2.05 -6.39
N ARG A 322 5.93 1.19 -5.40
CA ARG A 322 5.12 1.43 -4.21
C ARG A 322 5.98 1.38 -2.98
N LEU A 323 6.00 2.46 -2.22
CA LEU A 323 6.76 2.57 -0.98
C LEU A 323 5.82 2.79 0.21
N VAL A 324 6.25 2.34 1.37
CA VAL A 324 5.70 2.74 2.66
C VAL A 324 6.79 3.40 3.50
N CYS A 325 6.46 4.53 4.10
CA CYS A 325 7.28 5.18 5.12
C CYS A 325 6.56 5.10 6.47
N VAL A 326 7.27 4.64 7.48
CA VAL A 326 6.81 4.64 8.88
C VAL A 326 7.74 5.55 9.67
N SER A 327 7.16 6.56 10.33
CA SER A 327 7.89 7.49 11.22
C SER A 327 7.23 7.45 12.60
N LEU A 328 8.02 7.17 13.64
CA LEU A 328 7.55 7.04 15.01
C LEU A 328 8.22 8.07 15.92
N ARG A 329 7.42 8.64 16.80
CA ARG A 329 7.82 9.54 17.86
C ARG A 329 8.57 10.79 17.34
N THR A 330 7.85 11.61 16.58
CA THR A 330 8.33 12.88 16.03
C THR A 330 7.61 14.05 16.67
N ASN A 331 8.33 15.13 16.96
CA ASN A 331 7.71 16.35 17.44
C ASN A 331 7.02 17.13 16.32
N GLY A 332 5.79 17.53 16.57
CA GLY A 332 5.05 18.48 15.75
C GLY A 332 4.84 18.04 14.31
N ARG A 333 4.77 19.02 13.43
CA ARG A 333 4.48 18.83 12.00
C ARG A 333 5.70 18.42 11.17
N GLN A 334 6.87 18.39 11.79
CA GLN A 334 8.12 17.97 11.13
C GLN A 334 8.02 16.56 10.57
N ILE A 335 7.17 15.69 11.16
CA ILE A 335 6.92 14.33 10.69
C ILE A 335 6.52 14.26 9.20
N TYR A 336 5.83 15.26 8.66
CA TYR A 336 5.45 15.31 7.26
C TYR A 336 6.63 15.64 6.35
N THR A 337 7.48 16.57 6.78
CA THR A 337 8.70 16.94 6.05
C THR A 337 9.71 15.80 6.05
N ASP A 338 9.89 15.15 7.20
CA ASP A 338 10.71 13.95 7.33
C ASP A 338 10.22 12.83 6.40
N THR A 339 8.92 12.56 6.42
CA THR A 339 8.31 11.53 5.58
C THR A 339 8.48 11.82 4.08
N ALA A 340 8.33 13.08 3.67
CA ALA A 340 8.57 13.48 2.28
C ALA A 340 10.02 13.25 1.85
N SER A 341 10.98 13.68 2.69
CA SER A 341 12.41 13.47 2.46
C SER A 341 12.78 11.99 2.37
N LEU A 342 12.23 11.17 3.25
CA LEU A 342 12.42 9.71 3.27
C LEU A 342 11.83 9.02 2.04
N LEU A 343 10.64 9.40 1.60
CA LEU A 343 10.03 8.87 0.39
C LEU A 343 10.81 9.27 -0.86
N ASP A 344 11.26 10.54 -0.94
CA ASP A 344 12.11 11.01 -2.03
C ASP A 344 13.45 10.26 -2.07
N TYR A 345 14.06 10.02 -0.91
CA TYR A 345 15.24 9.16 -0.81
C TYR A 345 14.98 7.77 -1.40
N GLY A 346 13.87 7.13 -1.04
CA GLY A 346 13.50 5.81 -1.55
C GLY A 346 13.24 5.80 -3.05
N PHE A 347 12.52 6.79 -3.59
CA PHE A 347 12.22 6.84 -5.02
C PHE A 347 13.42 7.20 -5.89
N ASN A 348 14.29 8.09 -5.42
CA ASN A 348 15.37 8.63 -6.23
C ASN A 348 16.63 7.74 -6.25
N ASN A 349 16.88 6.99 -5.18
CA ASN A 349 18.13 6.26 -5.01
C ASN A 349 18.01 4.75 -5.29
N PHE A 350 16.81 4.22 -5.47
CA PHE A 350 16.58 2.78 -5.65
C PHE A 350 15.72 2.48 -6.85
N GLN A 351 15.82 1.26 -7.35
CA GLN A 351 14.99 0.75 -8.44
C GLN A 351 14.66 -0.73 -8.24
N ASN A 352 13.52 -1.15 -8.78
CA ASN A 352 13.05 -2.51 -8.71
C ASN A 352 13.52 -3.31 -9.92
N TYR A 353 14.03 -4.49 -9.66
CA TYR A 353 14.44 -5.46 -10.68
C TYR A 353 13.57 -6.70 -10.55
N SER A 354 13.07 -7.18 -11.69
CA SER A 354 12.41 -8.48 -11.73
C SER A 354 13.43 -9.58 -11.88
N ILE A 355 13.53 -10.46 -10.89
CA ILE A 355 14.37 -11.66 -11.00
C ILE A 355 13.56 -12.74 -11.71
N PHE A 356 13.99 -13.06 -12.93
CA PHE A 356 13.47 -14.21 -13.65
C PHE A 356 14.19 -15.49 -13.17
N ASN A 357 13.48 -16.32 -12.45
CA ASN A 357 14.09 -17.36 -11.63
C ASN A 357 14.42 -18.66 -12.36
N ARG A 358 15.51 -18.69 -13.13
CA ARG A 358 16.12 -19.96 -13.56
C ARG A 358 16.70 -20.77 -12.39
N LYS A 359 17.07 -20.11 -11.28
CA LYS A 359 17.59 -20.76 -10.07
C LYS A 359 16.50 -21.49 -9.27
N THR A 360 15.22 -21.08 -9.32
CA THR A 360 14.14 -21.72 -8.55
C THR A 360 14.06 -23.23 -8.80
N TRP A 361 14.28 -23.63 -10.04
CA TRP A 361 14.29 -25.05 -10.41
C TRP A 361 15.46 -25.80 -9.78
N ALA A 362 16.67 -25.23 -9.82
CA ALA A 362 17.84 -25.86 -9.22
C ALA A 362 17.74 -25.95 -7.70
N ASP A 363 17.22 -24.90 -7.07
CA ASP A 363 17.04 -24.83 -5.62
C ASP A 363 15.92 -25.74 -5.13
N ALA A 364 14.76 -25.76 -5.82
CA ALA A 364 13.68 -26.69 -5.52
C ALA A 364 14.13 -28.15 -5.67
N LYS A 365 14.94 -28.46 -6.69
CA LYS A 365 15.50 -29.78 -6.88
C LYS A 365 16.50 -30.18 -5.79
N MET A 366 17.28 -29.22 -5.25
CA MET A 366 18.21 -29.48 -4.17
C MET A 366 17.49 -29.76 -2.85
N LEU A 367 16.40 -29.07 -2.58
CA LEU A 367 15.58 -29.23 -1.38
C LEU A 367 14.58 -30.40 -1.49
N TYR A 368 14.12 -30.69 -2.70
CA TYR A 368 13.19 -31.79 -3.01
C TYR A 368 13.79 -32.71 -4.09
N PRO A 369 14.67 -33.63 -3.69
CA PRO A 369 15.35 -34.54 -4.63
C PRO A 369 14.40 -35.39 -5.49
N SER A 370 13.13 -35.52 -5.10
CA SER A 370 12.09 -36.21 -5.86
C SER A 370 11.51 -35.44 -7.05
N LEU A 371 11.85 -34.14 -7.19
CA LEU A 371 11.50 -33.35 -8.37
C LEU A 371 12.39 -33.78 -9.56
N TYR A 372 11.84 -34.65 -10.41
CA TYR A 372 12.57 -35.26 -11.51
C TYR A 372 12.75 -34.36 -12.73
N PHE A 373 13.84 -34.64 -13.46
CA PHE A 373 14.11 -34.13 -14.80
C PHE A 373 12.91 -34.27 -15.72
N GLY A 374 12.43 -33.19 -16.29
CA GLY A 374 11.50 -33.22 -17.39
C GLY A 374 10.26 -32.34 -17.33
N GLN A 375 10.10 -31.48 -16.29
CA GLN A 375 8.98 -30.54 -16.22
C GLN A 375 9.42 -29.08 -15.97
N PRO A 376 10.30 -28.49 -16.78
CA PRO A 376 10.73 -27.10 -16.60
C PRO A 376 9.55 -26.10 -16.75
N GLU A 377 8.54 -26.42 -17.57
CA GLU A 377 7.38 -25.56 -17.78
C GLU A 377 6.43 -25.51 -16.57
N THR A 378 6.29 -26.60 -15.84
CA THR A 378 5.42 -26.66 -14.67
C THR A 378 6.01 -25.85 -13.49
N VAL A 379 7.35 -25.88 -13.33
CA VAL A 379 8.06 -25.05 -12.34
C VAL A 379 8.09 -23.58 -12.80
N ALA A 380 8.17 -23.31 -14.09
CA ALA A 380 8.04 -21.97 -14.64
C ALA A 380 6.65 -21.36 -14.39
N ASN A 381 5.59 -22.17 -14.35
CA ASN A 381 4.22 -21.74 -14.06
C ASN A 381 3.93 -21.51 -12.56
N LEU A 382 4.83 -21.91 -11.65
CA LEU A 382 4.74 -21.60 -10.22
C LEU A 382 5.09 -20.15 -9.89
N ARG A 383 5.32 -19.30 -10.86
CA ARG A 383 5.90 -18.00 -10.61
C ARG A 383 4.94 -16.86 -10.47
N PRO A 384 5.14 -16.10 -9.39
CA PRO A 384 5.25 -14.67 -9.46
C PRO A 384 6.68 -14.26 -9.88
N THR A 385 6.81 -13.22 -10.66
CA THR A 385 8.07 -12.48 -10.80
C THR A 385 8.49 -11.99 -9.43
N CYS A 386 9.58 -12.50 -8.87
CA CYS A 386 10.12 -11.94 -7.64
C CYS A 386 10.75 -10.58 -7.95
N THR A 387 10.47 -9.62 -7.12
CA THR A 387 11.05 -8.28 -7.20
C THR A 387 12.14 -8.14 -6.14
N VAL A 388 13.29 -7.61 -6.54
CA VAL A 388 14.31 -7.13 -5.60
C VAL A 388 14.51 -5.65 -5.83
N THR A 389 14.83 -4.92 -4.77
CA THR A 389 15.10 -3.48 -4.84
C THR A 389 16.55 -3.22 -4.50
N LEU A 390 17.25 -2.57 -5.42
CA LEU A 390 18.68 -2.24 -5.28
C LEU A 390 18.91 -0.74 -5.50
N PRO A 391 20.02 -0.21 -4.98
CA PRO A 391 20.47 1.12 -5.36
C PRO A 391 20.59 1.27 -6.87
N VAL A 392 20.30 2.47 -7.38
CA VAL A 392 20.41 2.78 -8.82
C VAL A 392 21.83 2.54 -9.32
N GLY A 393 21.96 1.79 -10.42
CA GLY A 393 23.27 1.49 -11.03
C GLY A 393 23.94 0.23 -10.51
N MET A 394 23.34 -0.47 -9.55
CA MET A 394 23.87 -1.77 -9.08
C MET A 394 23.49 -2.92 -10.02
N ASP A 395 24.40 -3.90 -10.13
CA ASP A 395 24.19 -5.09 -10.94
C ASP A 395 23.52 -6.20 -10.11
N LEU A 396 22.54 -6.86 -10.71
CA LEU A 396 21.90 -8.07 -10.16
C LEU A 396 22.89 -9.22 -9.86
N SER A 397 24.06 -9.22 -10.50
CA SER A 397 25.10 -10.22 -10.20
C SER A 397 25.66 -10.14 -8.79
N SER A 398 25.49 -8.99 -8.13
CA SER A 398 25.93 -8.77 -6.74
C SER A 398 24.90 -9.28 -5.70
N VAL A 399 23.73 -9.77 -6.15
CA VAL A 399 22.68 -10.27 -5.26
C VAL A 399 22.95 -11.73 -4.91
N GLU A 400 23.12 -11.99 -3.63
CA GLU A 400 23.20 -13.33 -3.09
C GLU A 400 21.79 -13.89 -2.87
N THR A 401 21.63 -15.19 -3.06
CA THR A 401 20.34 -15.87 -2.90
C THR A 401 20.51 -17.01 -1.92
N THR A 402 19.71 -17.00 -0.85
CA THR A 402 19.61 -18.11 0.10
C THR A 402 18.21 -18.73 0.00
N CYS A 403 18.14 -20.04 0.22
CA CYS A 403 16.90 -20.80 0.10
C CYS A 403 16.76 -21.68 1.33
N ASN A 404 15.74 -21.42 2.13
CA ASN A 404 15.47 -22.16 3.35
C ASN A 404 14.09 -22.81 3.30
N PRO A 405 13.95 -24.10 3.60
CA PRO A 405 12.65 -24.71 3.82
C PRO A 405 12.07 -24.14 5.13
N GLY A 406 10.91 -23.52 5.04
CA GLY A 406 10.09 -23.17 6.20
C GLY A 406 9.01 -24.23 6.42
N ASP A 407 8.25 -24.12 7.51
CA ASP A 407 7.10 -24.97 7.78
C ASP A 407 6.01 -24.75 6.73
N GLY A 408 5.93 -25.67 5.75
CA GLY A 408 4.96 -25.62 4.67
C GLY A 408 5.23 -24.57 3.57
N THR A 409 6.42 -23.96 3.55
CA THR A 409 6.82 -23.00 2.51
C THR A 409 8.30 -23.12 2.16
N LEU A 410 8.63 -22.84 0.92
CA LEU A 410 10.00 -22.59 0.49
C LEU A 410 10.25 -21.07 0.51
N CYS A 411 11.06 -20.61 1.47
CA CYS A 411 11.43 -19.21 1.58
C CYS A 411 12.76 -18.97 0.86
N ARG A 412 12.77 -18.00 -0.04
CA ARG A 412 13.97 -17.52 -0.70
C ARG A 412 14.18 -16.07 -0.33
N SER A 413 15.37 -15.78 0.21
CA SER A 413 15.79 -14.44 0.57
C SER A 413 16.89 -13.98 -0.39
N TYR A 414 16.84 -12.73 -0.76
CA TYR A 414 17.80 -12.04 -1.60
C TYR A 414 18.51 -11.00 -0.76
N THR A 415 19.84 -11.02 -0.78
CA THR A 415 20.66 -10.09 -0.01
C THR A 415 21.71 -9.42 -0.91
N TYR A 416 22.02 -8.16 -0.59
CA TYR A 416 23.10 -7.38 -1.15
C TYR A 416 23.98 -6.90 0.00
N ASN A 417 25.28 -7.25 0.02
CA ASN A 417 26.18 -6.97 1.14
C ASN A 417 25.54 -7.39 2.50
N GLN A 418 24.90 -8.55 2.56
CA GLN A 418 24.16 -9.08 3.71
C GLN A 418 22.87 -8.30 4.07
N TYR A 419 22.55 -7.21 3.36
CA TYR A 419 21.32 -6.44 3.56
C TYR A 419 20.16 -7.05 2.76
N PRO A 420 18.98 -7.29 3.38
CA PRO A 420 17.84 -7.89 2.68
C PRO A 420 17.27 -6.94 1.60
N VAL A 421 17.26 -7.40 0.36
CA VAL A 421 16.77 -6.61 -0.80
C VAL A 421 15.54 -7.20 -1.46
N GLY A 422 15.03 -8.31 -0.95
CA GLY A 422 13.81 -8.95 -1.40
C GLY A 422 13.64 -10.34 -0.82
N CYS A 423 12.41 -10.83 -0.83
CA CYS A 423 12.09 -12.19 -0.44
C CYS A 423 10.95 -12.76 -1.29
N GLU A 424 10.92 -14.08 -1.39
CA GLU A 424 9.87 -14.84 -2.07
C GLU A 424 9.47 -16.02 -1.20
N SER A 425 8.17 -16.24 -1.05
CA SER A 425 7.62 -17.39 -0.33
C SER A 425 6.77 -18.23 -1.27
N ILE A 426 7.13 -19.51 -1.44
CA ILE A 426 6.42 -20.46 -2.30
C ILE A 426 5.74 -21.48 -1.40
N PRO A 427 4.40 -21.54 -1.35
CA PRO A 427 3.67 -22.50 -0.53
C PRO A 427 4.02 -23.94 -0.89
N ASP A 428 4.23 -24.78 0.12
CA ASP A 428 4.53 -26.20 -0.06
C ASP A 428 3.42 -26.96 -0.82
N THR A 429 2.17 -26.54 -0.66
CA THR A 429 1.04 -27.06 -1.43
C THR A 429 1.24 -26.92 -2.94
N ALA A 430 1.86 -25.82 -3.40
CA ALA A 430 2.19 -25.62 -4.81
C ALA A 430 3.31 -26.56 -5.26
N ILE A 431 4.30 -26.81 -4.39
CA ILE A 431 5.40 -27.75 -4.62
C ILE A 431 4.88 -29.18 -4.62
N GLN A 432 4.02 -29.54 -3.66
CA GLN A 432 3.40 -30.86 -3.58
C GLN A 432 2.50 -31.14 -4.78
N ALA A 433 1.73 -30.15 -5.25
CA ALA A 433 0.93 -30.29 -6.46
C ALA A 433 1.78 -30.63 -7.70
N LEU A 434 3.01 -30.11 -7.76
CA LEU A 434 3.98 -30.47 -8.81
C LEU A 434 4.52 -31.88 -8.64
N LEU A 435 4.84 -32.29 -7.42
CA LEU A 435 5.36 -33.62 -7.10
C LEU A 435 4.37 -34.73 -7.43
N HIS A 436 3.06 -34.42 -7.26
CA HIS A 436 1.97 -35.36 -7.50
C HIS A 436 1.33 -35.23 -8.87
N SER A 437 1.71 -34.23 -9.70
CA SER A 437 1.32 -34.21 -11.10
C SER A 437 1.97 -35.40 -11.81
N GLU A 438 1.16 -36.36 -12.25
CA GLU A 438 1.65 -37.51 -13.03
C GLU A 438 2.52 -37.03 -14.18
N PRO A 439 3.74 -37.60 -14.39
CA PRO A 439 4.54 -37.26 -15.55
C PRO A 439 3.71 -37.59 -16.79
N THR A 440 3.30 -36.57 -17.53
CA THR A 440 2.72 -36.80 -18.85
C THR A 440 3.74 -37.59 -19.65
N ASN A 441 3.40 -38.86 -19.92
CA ASN A 441 4.24 -39.83 -20.62
C ASN A 441 4.52 -39.37 -22.05
N ILE A 442 5.44 -38.45 -22.26
CA ILE A 442 5.92 -38.01 -23.57
C ILE A 442 6.92 -39.03 -24.17
N CYS A 443 7.39 -39.98 -23.36
CA CYS A 443 8.26 -41.06 -23.81
C CYS A 443 7.58 -42.44 -23.79
N LYS A 444 6.44 -42.59 -24.47
CA LYS A 444 5.97 -43.92 -24.91
C LYS A 444 5.48 -43.86 -26.33
N LYS A 445 6.35 -44.45 -27.16
CA LYS A 445 6.10 -45.13 -28.43
C LYS A 445 6.64 -44.47 -29.68
N SER A 446 7.84 -44.84 -29.97
CA SER A 446 8.13 -45.38 -31.30
C SER A 446 7.58 -46.81 -31.30
N GLY A 447 6.42 -47.05 -31.92
CA GLY A 447 5.83 -48.41 -32.03
C GLY A 447 4.35 -48.33 -32.37
N SER A 448 4.04 -48.46 -33.59
CA SER A 448 2.76 -48.61 -34.27
C SER A 448 1.58 -49.15 -33.41
N ALA A 449 0.44 -48.52 -33.56
CA ALA A 449 -0.92 -48.89 -33.15
C ALA A 449 -1.44 -48.17 -31.91
N ALA A 450 -2.00 -46.99 -32.07
CA ALA A 450 -3.10 -46.37 -31.32
C ALA A 450 -3.39 -44.92 -31.76
N ALA A 451 -3.38 -44.63 -33.04
CA ALA A 451 -3.76 -43.33 -33.58
C ALA A 451 -5.29 -43.11 -33.64
N SER A 452 -6.10 -44.11 -33.33
CA SER A 452 -7.57 -44.03 -33.42
C SER A 452 -8.27 -43.65 -32.11
N ASP A 453 -7.70 -43.94 -30.94
CA ASP A 453 -8.43 -43.72 -29.66
C ASP A 453 -8.19 -42.37 -29.00
N LEU A 454 -7.03 -41.72 -29.26
CA LEU A 454 -6.74 -40.37 -28.73
C LEU A 454 -7.56 -39.27 -29.43
N GLY A 455 -8.01 -39.52 -30.67
CA GLY A 455 -8.81 -38.55 -31.44
C GLY A 455 -10.24 -38.42 -30.91
N ASN A 456 -10.81 -39.48 -30.34
CA ASN A 456 -12.17 -39.49 -29.86
C ASN A 456 -12.31 -38.99 -28.42
N SER A 457 -11.40 -39.32 -27.51
CA SER A 457 -11.43 -38.85 -26.14
C SER A 457 -11.17 -37.35 -26.04
N ALA A 458 -10.24 -36.81 -26.83
CA ALA A 458 -9.97 -35.36 -26.87
C ALA A 458 -11.14 -34.57 -27.47
N LYS A 459 -11.85 -35.13 -28.45
CA LYS A 459 -13.05 -34.50 -29.03
C LYS A 459 -14.25 -34.52 -28.07
N GLU A 460 -14.45 -35.57 -27.30
CA GLU A 460 -15.51 -35.62 -26.29
C GLU A 460 -15.26 -34.70 -25.12
N THR A 461 -14.02 -34.58 -24.63
CA THR A 461 -13.65 -33.67 -23.55
C THR A 461 -13.73 -32.20 -23.97
N ALA A 462 -13.26 -31.89 -25.18
CA ALA A 462 -13.34 -30.53 -25.73
C ALA A 462 -14.80 -30.12 -26.01
N SER A 463 -15.63 -31.06 -26.55
CA SER A 463 -17.07 -30.85 -26.77
C SER A 463 -17.82 -30.64 -25.46
N GLY A 464 -17.52 -31.41 -24.40
CA GLY A 464 -18.13 -31.26 -23.07
C GLY A 464 -17.78 -29.95 -22.36
N ILE A 465 -16.54 -29.49 -22.49
CA ILE A 465 -16.12 -28.20 -21.95
C ILE A 465 -16.72 -27.05 -22.75
N PHE A 466 -16.76 -27.19 -24.08
CA PHE A 466 -17.35 -26.16 -24.96
C PHE A 466 -18.88 -26.03 -24.73
N GLN A 467 -19.60 -27.14 -24.53
CA GLN A 467 -21.01 -27.11 -24.19
C GLN A 467 -21.27 -26.47 -22.81
N LYS A 468 -20.42 -26.71 -21.81
CA LYS A 468 -20.56 -26.08 -20.50
C LYS A 468 -20.25 -24.59 -20.53
N ILE A 469 -19.25 -24.16 -21.33
CA ILE A 469 -18.96 -22.75 -21.58
C ILE A 469 -20.10 -22.07 -22.33
N LEU A 470 -20.66 -22.72 -23.37
CA LEU A 470 -21.83 -22.21 -24.10
C LEU A 470 -23.07 -22.04 -23.19
N ALA A 471 -23.32 -23.00 -22.30
CA ALA A 471 -24.45 -22.95 -21.37
C ALA A 471 -24.27 -21.84 -20.29
N PHE A 472 -23.03 -21.51 -19.92
CA PHE A 472 -22.74 -20.43 -18.99
C PHE A 472 -22.81 -19.04 -19.64
N VAL A 473 -22.49 -18.96 -20.94
CA VAL A 473 -22.46 -17.71 -21.72
C VAL A 473 -23.79 -17.40 -22.41
N ALA A 474 -24.68 -18.37 -22.53
CA ALA A 474 -25.98 -18.23 -23.22
C ALA A 474 -26.89 -17.09 -22.71
N PRO A 475 -26.93 -16.74 -21.41
CA PRO A 475 -27.73 -15.61 -20.95
C PRO A 475 -27.10 -14.19 -21.27
N VAL A 476 -25.83 -14.13 -21.66
CA VAL A 476 -25.11 -12.87 -21.94
C VAL A 476 -24.89 -12.69 -23.45
N GLY A 477 -25.35 -13.64 -24.25
CA GLY A 477 -24.97 -13.81 -25.66
C GLY A 477 -25.46 -12.76 -26.64
N THR A 478 -26.42 -11.91 -26.30
CA THR A 478 -26.92 -10.85 -27.23
C THR A 478 -26.12 -9.55 -27.15
N VAL A 479 -25.46 -9.27 -26.04
CA VAL A 479 -24.69 -8.02 -25.88
C VAL A 479 -23.25 -8.20 -26.34
N ILE A 480 -22.64 -9.36 -26.07
CA ILE A 480 -21.23 -9.64 -26.43
C ILE A 480 -21.08 -9.88 -27.93
N THR A 481 -22.02 -10.59 -28.57
CA THR A 481 -21.98 -10.78 -30.04
C THR A 481 -22.13 -9.47 -30.80
N SER A 482 -22.96 -8.53 -30.34
CA SER A 482 -23.05 -7.22 -30.95
C SER A 482 -21.75 -6.40 -30.77
N PHE A 483 -21.13 -6.48 -29.61
CA PHE A 483 -19.88 -5.76 -29.33
C PHE A 483 -18.68 -6.36 -30.11
N VAL A 484 -18.54 -7.69 -30.10
CA VAL A 484 -17.47 -8.38 -30.84
C VAL A 484 -17.62 -8.20 -32.35
N THR A 485 -18.84 -8.28 -32.89
CA THR A 485 -19.06 -8.02 -34.32
C THR A 485 -18.73 -6.56 -34.69
N SER A 486 -19.10 -5.62 -33.84
CA SER A 486 -18.77 -4.18 -34.05
C SER A 486 -17.27 -3.93 -34.02
N VAL A 487 -16.55 -4.51 -33.05
CA VAL A 487 -15.10 -4.40 -32.95
C VAL A 487 -14.38 -5.07 -34.14
N PHE A 488 -14.81 -6.26 -34.55
CA PHE A 488 -14.24 -6.95 -35.72
C PHE A 488 -14.50 -6.19 -37.01
N THR A 489 -15.66 -5.56 -37.17
CA THR A 489 -15.97 -4.76 -38.35
C THR A 489 -15.09 -3.50 -38.42
N VAL A 490 -14.91 -2.82 -37.29
CA VAL A 490 -14.05 -1.63 -37.20
C VAL A 490 -12.60 -1.96 -37.46
N VAL A 491 -12.08 -3.07 -36.91
CA VAL A 491 -10.70 -3.53 -37.10
C VAL A 491 -10.46 -3.94 -38.56
N HIS A 492 -11.40 -4.67 -39.20
CA HIS A 492 -11.30 -5.01 -40.63
C HIS A 492 -11.33 -3.80 -41.53
N TRP A 493 -12.18 -2.81 -41.22
CA TRP A 493 -12.26 -1.55 -41.97
C TRP A 493 -10.95 -0.74 -41.82
N TYR A 494 -10.35 -0.74 -40.64
CA TYR A 494 -9.08 -0.06 -40.37
C TYR A 494 -7.92 -0.65 -41.22
N TYR A 495 -7.80 -1.98 -41.25
CA TYR A 495 -6.78 -2.64 -42.08
C TYR A 495 -7.06 -2.50 -43.58
N PHE A 496 -8.30 -2.49 -44.00
CA PHE A 496 -8.68 -2.22 -45.39
C PHE A 496 -8.28 -0.79 -45.82
N VAL A 497 -8.59 0.19 -45.00
CA VAL A 497 -8.21 1.59 -45.28
C VAL A 497 -6.69 1.78 -45.28
N LEU A 498 -6.00 1.13 -44.33
CA LEU A 498 -4.53 1.15 -44.27
C LEU A 498 -3.91 0.49 -45.51
N GLY A 499 -4.46 -0.62 -45.98
CA GLY A 499 -4.03 -1.33 -47.19
C GLY A 499 -4.21 -0.47 -48.45
N VAL A 500 -5.37 0.20 -48.57
CA VAL A 500 -5.64 1.11 -49.70
C VAL A 500 -4.71 2.33 -49.66
N ALA A 501 -4.45 2.89 -48.47
CA ALA A 501 -3.52 4.01 -48.34
C ALA A 501 -2.07 3.62 -48.69
N LEU A 502 -1.62 2.44 -48.29
CA LEU A 502 -0.30 1.89 -48.66
C LEU A 502 -0.22 1.65 -50.20
N PHE A 503 -1.26 1.11 -50.79
CA PHE A 503 -1.32 0.86 -52.23
C PHE A 503 -1.24 2.16 -53.03
N LEU A 504 -1.94 3.21 -52.58
CA LEU A 504 -1.89 4.55 -53.22
C LEU A 504 -0.50 5.20 -53.05
N ILE A 505 0.22 4.94 -51.95
CA ILE A 505 1.58 5.45 -51.73
C ILE A 505 2.58 4.76 -52.67
N ILE A 506 2.34 3.48 -53.03
CA ILE A 506 3.23 2.69 -53.90
C ILE A 506 3.02 3.10 -55.36
N ILE A 507 1.84 3.55 -55.76
CA ILE A 507 1.52 3.95 -57.13
C ILE A 507 1.90 5.42 -57.43
N MET A 508 2.02 6.25 -56.41
CA MET A 508 2.51 7.64 -56.53
C MET A 508 4.02 7.73 -56.30
#